data_20d0de77337916ac85ccb16f3f19e4fa
#
_entry.id   20d0de77337916ac85ccb16f3f19e4fa
#
_cell.length_a   1.000
_cell.length_b   1.000
_cell.length_c   1.000
_cell.angle_alpha   90.00
_cell.angle_beta   90.00
_cell.angle_gamma   90.00
#
_symmetry.space_group_name_H-M   'P 1'
#
loop_
_entity.id
_entity.type
_entity.pdbx_description
1 polymer ?
#
loop_
_entity_poly.entity_id
_entity_poly.type
_entity_poly.pdbx_seq_one_letter_code
_entity_poly.pdbx_strand_id
1 'polypeptide(L)'
;RARMPGDGGANLTGLSPVRDLRVTAPAAATQETAFTISGRGWGHGVGLSQWGARGLALEGRDYKAILRHYYTGVGFSDIGNPRVRVLLGGGLGAVKLTCAKPYTVRGSADAVTIAANVTATTTYVGGKYRVTAGGWSRDFGVAVTFTPSAGQLKVLTPTDAGVTGPHRGTVRVRASGGKLQMINDVGMQGYLRGVVPHEMPAAWPAEALKAQACAARAYAEGSRRQASGSFDLYCDTRSQAYGGVGREDARTDAAVTATAGVVPSAAGQPIQAVYFSCSGGRTENVEYAWQTGPISYLKGVDDPYDDAAPKHTWGPIARTGAQMEGALGTAVR
;
A
#
# COMPACT_ATOMS: atom_id res chain seq x y z
N ARG A 1 -18.55 10.24 -11.57
CA ARG A 1 -17.33 10.14 -10.75
C ARG A 1 -17.16 8.68 -10.40
N ALA A 2 -16.27 7.98 -11.13
CA ALA A 2 -15.97 6.59 -10.84
C ALA A 2 -15.24 6.53 -9.50
N ARG A 3 -15.83 5.86 -8.52
CA ARG A 3 -15.20 5.51 -7.25
C ARG A 3 -14.28 4.33 -7.54
N MET A 4 -13.00 4.52 -7.38
CA MET A 4 -12.06 3.38 -7.32
C MET A 4 -12.36 2.61 -6.03
N PRO A 5 -12.35 1.27 -6.02
CA PRO A 5 -12.70 0.49 -4.84
C PRO A 5 -11.62 0.66 -3.77
N GLY A 6 -11.93 1.50 -2.79
CA GLY A 6 -11.18 1.72 -1.56
C GLY A 6 -12.07 1.68 -0.33
N ASP A 7 -13.38 1.53 -0.51
CA ASP A 7 -14.34 1.55 0.59
C ASP A 7 -15.08 0.23 0.68
N GLY A 8 -14.74 -0.52 1.70
CA GLY A 8 -15.54 -1.61 2.27
C GLY A 8 -15.70 -2.78 1.34
N GLY A 9 -14.68 -3.61 1.26
CA GLY A 9 -14.91 -4.64 0.46
C GLY A 9 -14.62 -6.00 0.75
N ALA A 10 -15.15 -6.79 -0.02
CA ALA A 10 -14.88 -8.20 -0.05
C ALA A 10 -13.37 -8.41 -0.21
N ASN A 11 -12.81 -9.09 0.76
CA ASN A 11 -11.45 -9.60 0.77
C ASN A 11 -11.31 -10.64 -0.34
N LEU A 12 -11.14 -10.19 -1.60
CA LEU A 12 -10.80 -11.05 -2.72
C LEU A 12 -9.28 -11.31 -2.72
N THR A 13 -8.76 -11.66 -1.55
CA THR A 13 -7.42 -12.23 -1.44
C THR A 13 -7.42 -13.59 -2.13
N GLY A 14 -6.95 -13.63 -3.37
CA GLY A 14 -6.64 -14.88 -4.05
C GLY A 14 -7.22 -15.12 -5.44
N LEU A 15 -8.05 -14.24 -5.98
CA LEU A 15 -8.48 -14.36 -7.36
C LEU A 15 -7.95 -13.19 -8.18
N SER A 16 -6.78 -13.38 -8.77
CA SER A 16 -6.32 -12.56 -9.88
C SER A 16 -7.29 -12.71 -11.06
N PRO A 17 -7.51 -11.70 -11.91
CA PRO A 17 -8.14 -11.92 -13.19
C PRO A 17 -7.27 -12.91 -13.96
N VAL A 18 -7.78 -14.15 -14.04
CA VAL A 18 -7.07 -15.26 -14.65
C VAL A 18 -7.29 -15.17 -16.16
N ARG A 19 -6.26 -14.79 -16.88
CA ARG A 19 -6.22 -15.02 -18.32
C ARG A 19 -5.95 -16.50 -18.58
N ASP A 20 -6.63 -17.08 -19.55
CA ASP A 20 -6.51 -18.48 -19.94
C ASP A 20 -6.79 -19.49 -18.81
N LEU A 21 -7.86 -19.25 -18.02
CA LEU A 21 -8.38 -20.28 -17.13
C LEU A 21 -8.87 -21.47 -17.96
N ARG A 22 -8.15 -22.56 -17.96
CA ARG A 22 -8.62 -23.82 -18.52
C ARG A 22 -9.18 -24.68 -17.39
N VAL A 23 -10.47 -24.94 -17.45
CA VAL A 23 -11.16 -25.88 -16.57
C VAL A 23 -11.53 -27.10 -17.42
N THR A 24 -10.93 -28.24 -17.16
CA THR A 24 -11.29 -29.52 -17.79
C THR A 24 -12.02 -30.37 -16.76
N ALA A 25 -13.24 -30.78 -17.08
CA ALA A 25 -13.97 -31.77 -16.31
C ALA A 25 -13.65 -33.19 -16.85
N PRO A 26 -13.41 -34.21 -16.01
CA PRO A 26 -13.24 -35.57 -16.47
C PRO A 26 -14.58 -36.15 -16.97
N ALA A 27 -14.52 -36.99 -17.99
CA ALA A 27 -15.67 -37.75 -18.48
C ALA A 27 -16.23 -38.69 -17.40
N ALA A 28 -17.54 -38.78 -17.32
CA ALA A 28 -18.38 -39.41 -16.32
C ALA A 28 -17.84 -40.71 -15.68
N ALA A 29 -17.53 -40.62 -14.38
CA ALA A 29 -17.58 -41.70 -13.44
C ALA A 29 -18.09 -41.13 -12.11
N THR A 30 -18.70 -41.97 -11.27
CA THR A 30 -19.28 -41.62 -9.96
C THR A 30 -18.25 -41.09 -8.93
N GLN A 31 -17.24 -40.37 -9.37
CA GLN A 31 -16.23 -39.71 -8.55
C GLN A 31 -16.61 -38.24 -8.38
N GLU A 32 -16.37 -37.73 -7.17
CA GLU A 32 -16.44 -36.32 -6.83
C GLU A 32 -15.85 -35.47 -7.95
N THR A 33 -16.62 -34.55 -8.51
CA THR A 33 -16.20 -33.71 -9.65
C THR A 33 -14.90 -33.00 -9.30
N ALA A 34 -13.81 -33.30 -10.01
CA ALA A 34 -12.51 -32.69 -9.82
C ALA A 34 -12.26 -31.61 -10.88
N PHE A 35 -11.88 -30.42 -10.43
CA PHE A 35 -11.48 -29.33 -11.30
C PHE A 35 -9.95 -29.22 -11.31
N THR A 36 -9.37 -29.10 -12.50
CA THR A 36 -7.95 -28.77 -12.66
C THR A 36 -7.80 -27.35 -13.12
N ILE A 37 -7.14 -26.51 -12.30
CA ILE A 37 -7.02 -25.09 -12.53
C ILE A 37 -5.55 -24.78 -12.83
N SER A 38 -5.31 -24.11 -13.95
CA SER A 38 -4.01 -23.55 -14.32
C SER A 38 -4.20 -22.10 -14.73
N GLY A 39 -3.19 -21.27 -14.57
CA GLY A 39 -3.29 -19.86 -14.92
C GLY A 39 -1.94 -19.19 -15.12
N ARG A 40 -1.99 -17.91 -15.42
CA ARG A 40 -0.83 -17.06 -15.63
C ARG A 40 -0.99 -15.76 -14.83
N GLY A 41 0.17 -15.24 -14.35
CA GLY A 41 0.22 -13.98 -13.64
C GLY A 41 -0.25 -14.07 -12.18
N TRP A 42 -0.02 -12.99 -11.44
CA TRP A 42 -0.40 -12.87 -10.03
C TRP A 42 -0.66 -11.40 -9.67
N GLY A 43 -1.87 -11.10 -9.24
CA GLY A 43 -2.37 -9.77 -8.93
C GLY A 43 -3.52 -9.37 -9.84
N HIS A 44 -3.96 -8.11 -9.78
CA HIS A 44 -5.12 -7.61 -10.53
C HIS A 44 -4.87 -7.39 -12.03
N GLY A 45 -3.65 -7.50 -12.50
CA GLY A 45 -3.30 -7.44 -13.92
C GLY A 45 -3.21 -6.03 -14.52
N VAL A 46 -3.60 -4.96 -13.84
CA VAL A 46 -3.70 -3.61 -14.41
C VAL A 46 -2.50 -2.75 -14.05
N GLY A 47 -1.95 -2.00 -15.02
CA GLY A 47 -0.84 -1.07 -14.83
C GLY A 47 0.51 -1.75 -14.72
N LEU A 48 1.39 -1.31 -13.79
CA LEU A 48 2.77 -1.77 -13.70
C LEU A 48 2.88 -3.21 -13.19
N SER A 49 3.38 -4.11 -14.03
CA SER A 49 3.86 -5.43 -13.63
C SER A 49 5.24 -5.29 -12.97
N GLN A 50 5.37 -5.68 -11.70
CA GLN A 50 6.63 -5.54 -10.96
C GLN A 50 7.74 -6.43 -11.54
N TRP A 51 7.43 -7.69 -11.86
CA TRP A 51 8.40 -8.59 -12.50
C TRP A 51 8.73 -8.16 -13.93
N GLY A 52 7.75 -7.64 -14.68
CA GLY A 52 8.00 -7.07 -16.00
C GLY A 52 8.85 -5.80 -15.94
N ALA A 53 8.64 -4.94 -14.94
CA ALA A 53 9.53 -3.79 -14.69
C ALA A 53 10.97 -4.23 -14.39
N ARG A 54 11.15 -5.34 -13.65
CA ARG A 54 12.45 -5.95 -13.43
C ARG A 54 13.07 -6.42 -14.75
N GLY A 55 12.32 -7.12 -15.61
CA GLY A 55 12.80 -7.60 -16.89
C GLY A 55 13.23 -6.46 -17.80
N LEU A 56 12.39 -5.43 -17.98
CA LEU A 56 12.74 -4.24 -18.75
C LEU A 56 13.99 -3.52 -18.22
N ALA A 57 14.14 -3.44 -16.91
CA ALA A 57 15.34 -2.84 -16.30
C ALA A 57 16.60 -3.69 -16.58
N LEU A 58 16.49 -5.01 -16.61
CA LEU A 58 17.59 -5.91 -17.01
C LEU A 58 17.96 -5.77 -18.50
N GLU A 59 17.01 -5.39 -19.36
CA GLU A 59 17.24 -5.03 -20.76
C GLU A 59 17.81 -3.60 -20.93
N GLY A 60 18.12 -2.90 -19.82
CA GLY A 60 18.72 -1.56 -19.87
C GLY A 60 17.71 -0.42 -20.04
N ARG A 61 16.41 -0.66 -19.89
CA ARG A 61 15.40 0.40 -19.93
C ARG A 61 15.44 1.24 -18.66
N ASP A 62 15.41 2.56 -18.81
CA ASP A 62 15.27 3.47 -17.67
C ASP A 62 13.86 3.45 -17.07
N TYR A 63 13.71 3.97 -15.87
CA TYR A 63 12.44 3.98 -15.14
C TYR A 63 11.31 4.71 -15.87
N LYS A 64 11.63 5.75 -16.68
CA LYS A 64 10.63 6.48 -17.47
C LYS A 64 10.14 5.65 -18.64
N ALA A 65 11.02 4.93 -19.30
CA ALA A 65 10.65 4.00 -20.38
C ALA A 65 9.80 2.84 -19.80
N ILE A 66 10.16 2.29 -18.64
CA ILE A 66 9.39 1.27 -17.93
C ILE A 66 7.97 1.78 -17.62
N LEU A 67 7.84 2.98 -17.04
CA LEU A 67 6.54 3.56 -16.71
C LEU A 67 5.68 3.85 -17.95
N ARG A 68 6.27 4.33 -19.06
CA ARG A 68 5.55 4.55 -20.32
C ARG A 68 5.08 3.26 -20.98
N HIS A 69 5.79 2.16 -20.75
CA HIS A 69 5.37 0.85 -21.24
C HIS A 69 4.04 0.42 -20.59
N TYR A 70 3.94 0.52 -19.26
CA TYR A 70 2.76 0.07 -18.53
C TYR A 70 1.63 1.08 -18.41
N TYR A 71 1.94 2.37 -18.50
CA TYR A 71 0.95 3.44 -18.47
C TYR A 71 0.95 4.17 -19.81
N THR A 72 -0.02 3.83 -20.65
CA THR A 72 -0.08 4.28 -22.03
C THR A 72 -0.22 5.80 -22.14
N GLY A 73 0.66 6.44 -22.91
CA GLY A 73 0.56 7.88 -23.24
C GLY A 73 0.86 8.82 -22.06
N VAL A 74 1.53 8.36 -21.01
CA VAL A 74 1.85 9.23 -19.87
C VAL A 74 3.10 10.10 -20.12
N GLY A 75 3.02 11.34 -19.60
CA GLY A 75 4.14 12.20 -19.31
C GLY A 75 4.59 12.07 -17.85
N PHE A 76 5.37 13.05 -17.40
CA PHE A 76 5.82 13.13 -16.00
C PHE A 76 5.64 14.55 -15.48
N SER A 77 5.25 14.65 -14.21
CA SER A 77 5.19 15.92 -13.47
C SER A 77 5.95 15.79 -12.16
N ASP A 78 6.21 16.94 -11.53
CA ASP A 78 6.81 17.03 -10.22
C ASP A 78 5.75 17.50 -9.22
N ILE A 79 5.56 16.75 -8.15
CA ILE A 79 4.63 17.09 -7.06
C ILE A 79 5.35 17.53 -5.78
N GLY A 80 6.69 17.63 -5.81
CA GLY A 80 7.49 17.93 -4.64
C GLY A 80 7.43 16.85 -3.57
N ASN A 81 7.25 17.29 -2.32
CA ASN A 81 7.20 16.40 -1.16
C ASN A 81 5.96 16.71 -0.29
N PRO A 82 4.73 16.50 -0.79
CA PRO A 82 3.53 16.74 -0.01
C PRO A 82 3.49 15.82 1.21
N ARG A 83 2.71 16.22 2.22
CA ARG A 83 2.47 15.36 3.37
C ARG A 83 1.34 14.37 3.07
N VAL A 84 1.47 13.17 3.61
CA VAL A 84 0.46 12.11 3.59
C VAL A 84 0.12 11.68 5.00
N ARG A 85 -1.16 11.37 5.22
CA ARG A 85 -1.70 10.91 6.50
C ARG A 85 -2.01 9.42 6.38
N VAL A 86 -1.26 8.59 7.07
CA VAL A 86 -1.38 7.13 7.02
C VAL A 86 -2.07 6.63 8.29
N LEU A 87 -3.20 5.96 8.17
CA LEU A 87 -3.82 5.27 9.30
C LEU A 87 -2.96 4.06 9.66
N LEU A 88 -2.25 4.15 10.78
CA LEU A 88 -1.45 3.06 11.32
C LEU A 88 -2.29 2.03 12.07
N GLY A 89 -3.39 2.45 12.72
CA GLY A 89 -4.28 1.53 13.42
C GLY A 89 -5.59 2.19 13.80
N GLY A 90 -6.67 1.41 13.78
CA GLY A 90 -8.02 1.81 14.16
C GLY A 90 -8.61 0.90 15.24
N GLY A 91 -9.69 1.35 15.87
CA GLY A 91 -10.38 0.57 16.90
C GLY A 91 -9.57 0.33 18.20
N LEU A 92 -8.52 1.14 18.44
CA LEU A 92 -7.57 0.92 19.53
C LEU A 92 -8.14 1.39 20.88
N GLY A 93 -7.88 0.62 21.96
CA GLY A 93 -8.18 1.01 23.33
C GLY A 93 -7.14 1.99 23.88
N ALA A 94 -5.90 1.83 23.49
CA ALA A 94 -4.78 2.71 23.87
C ALA A 94 -3.73 2.79 22.76
N VAL A 95 -3.02 3.91 22.70
CA VAL A 95 -1.86 4.11 21.82
C VAL A 95 -0.63 4.36 22.69
N LYS A 96 0.42 3.58 22.46
CA LYS A 96 1.71 3.70 23.16
C LYS A 96 2.81 4.04 22.18
N LEU A 97 3.61 5.04 22.50
CA LEU A 97 4.78 5.43 21.72
C LEU A 97 5.88 6.05 22.60
N THR A 98 7.07 6.09 22.07
CA THR A 98 8.24 6.72 22.72
C THR A 98 9.13 7.36 21.66
N CYS A 99 10.17 8.05 22.08
CA CYS A 99 11.21 8.60 21.21
C CYS A 99 12.56 8.58 21.92
N ALA A 100 13.63 8.31 21.19
CA ALA A 100 15.00 8.36 21.72
C ALA A 100 15.50 9.79 22.02
N LYS A 101 14.77 10.80 21.57
CA LYS A 101 14.99 12.22 21.86
C LYS A 101 13.75 12.79 22.56
N PRO A 102 13.84 13.95 23.22
CA PRO A 102 12.65 14.60 23.74
C PRO A 102 11.59 14.78 22.65
N TYR A 103 10.33 14.72 23.02
CA TYR A 103 9.23 14.90 22.09
C TYR A 103 8.06 15.60 22.77
N THR A 104 7.20 16.25 21.99
CA THR A 104 6.06 16.97 22.53
C THR A 104 4.77 16.23 22.24
N VAL A 105 3.81 16.31 23.17
CA VAL A 105 2.40 16.05 22.91
C VAL A 105 1.66 17.38 22.92
N ARG A 106 0.87 17.63 21.88
CA ARG A 106 0.07 18.85 21.74
C ARG A 106 -1.40 18.50 21.50
N GLY A 107 -2.29 19.16 22.24
CA GLY A 107 -3.71 19.28 21.90
C GLY A 107 -3.96 20.53 21.05
N SER A 108 -4.91 21.40 21.42
CA SER A 108 -5.14 22.68 20.74
C SER A 108 -4.04 23.71 21.07
N ALA A 109 -4.17 24.40 22.20
CA ALA A 109 -3.20 25.42 22.65
C ALA A 109 -2.10 24.82 23.52
N ASP A 110 -2.40 23.74 24.25
CA ASP A 110 -1.53 23.12 25.23
C ASP A 110 -0.51 22.16 24.60
N ALA A 111 0.74 22.31 25.00
CA ALA A 111 1.82 21.40 24.66
C ALA A 111 2.59 20.98 25.91
N VAL A 112 2.97 19.71 25.98
CA VAL A 112 3.80 19.14 27.05
C VAL A 112 5.00 18.45 26.44
N THR A 113 6.20 18.77 26.93
CA THR A 113 7.41 18.06 26.54
C THR A 113 7.57 16.80 27.37
N ILE A 114 7.85 15.70 26.69
CA ILE A 114 8.12 14.39 27.28
C ILE A 114 9.62 14.11 27.10
N ALA A 115 10.27 13.66 28.15
CA ALA A 115 11.70 13.36 28.13
C ALA A 115 12.00 12.19 27.18
N ALA A 116 13.25 12.14 26.71
CA ALA A 116 13.75 11.04 25.87
C ALA A 116 13.54 9.68 26.56
N ASN A 117 13.21 8.67 25.77
CA ASN A 117 12.96 7.27 26.18
C ASN A 117 11.78 7.06 27.15
N VAL A 118 11.06 8.08 27.53
CA VAL A 118 9.80 7.95 28.28
C VAL A 118 8.69 7.49 27.36
N THR A 119 7.93 6.48 27.76
CA THR A 119 6.76 6.02 27.02
C THR A 119 5.52 6.87 27.35
N ALA A 120 4.88 7.40 26.31
CA ALA A 120 3.55 7.99 26.43
C ALA A 120 2.48 6.96 26.10
N THR A 121 1.43 6.94 26.90
CA THR A 121 0.22 6.16 26.65
C THR A 121 -0.96 7.10 26.52
N THR A 122 -1.70 6.99 25.42
CA THR A 122 -2.94 7.74 25.19
C THR A 122 -4.13 6.80 25.27
N THR A 123 -5.14 7.17 26.07
CA THR A 123 -6.46 6.53 26.14
C THR A 123 -7.56 7.55 25.86
N TYR A 124 -8.76 7.09 25.53
CA TYR A 124 -9.93 7.97 25.33
C TYR A 124 -11.02 7.58 26.33
N VAL A 125 -11.30 8.47 27.29
CA VAL A 125 -12.22 8.21 28.38
C VAL A 125 -13.05 9.48 28.64
N GLY A 126 -14.35 9.36 28.72
CA GLY A 126 -15.24 10.48 29.04
C GLY A 126 -15.14 11.67 28.08
N GLY A 127 -14.92 11.40 26.77
CA GLY A 127 -14.78 12.46 25.77
C GLY A 127 -13.41 13.15 25.73
N LYS A 128 -12.45 12.70 26.56
CA LYS A 128 -11.11 13.31 26.68
C LYS A 128 -10.00 12.32 26.30
N TYR A 129 -8.92 12.86 25.78
CA TYR A 129 -7.70 12.12 25.48
C TYR A 129 -6.76 12.21 26.68
N ARG A 130 -6.70 11.15 27.46
CA ARG A 130 -5.78 11.07 28.60
C ARG A 130 -4.43 10.59 28.15
N VAL A 131 -3.41 11.42 28.35
CA VAL A 131 -2.01 11.07 28.09
C VAL A 131 -1.29 10.90 29.42
N THR A 132 -0.65 9.73 29.60
CA THR A 132 0.21 9.43 30.76
C THR A 132 1.65 9.22 30.28
N ALA A 133 2.61 9.82 30.97
CA ALA A 133 4.04 9.67 30.66
C ALA A 133 4.89 10.08 31.87
N GLY A 134 5.94 9.32 32.22
CA GLY A 134 6.93 9.71 33.20
C GLY A 134 6.36 10.12 34.58
N GLY A 135 5.31 9.44 35.03
CA GLY A 135 4.68 9.71 36.34
C GLY A 135 3.63 10.84 36.34
N TRP A 136 3.37 11.49 35.22
CA TRP A 136 2.29 12.48 35.09
C TRP A 136 1.14 11.99 34.21
N SER A 137 -0.02 12.60 34.37
CA SER A 137 -1.20 12.39 33.55
C SER A 137 -1.88 13.71 33.24
N ARG A 138 -2.34 13.88 31.99
CA ARG A 138 -3.06 15.07 31.54
C ARG A 138 -4.17 14.71 30.56
N ASP A 139 -5.31 15.39 30.72
CA ASP A 139 -6.47 15.26 29.83
C ASP A 139 -6.47 16.39 28.80
N PHE A 140 -6.68 16.04 27.53
CA PHE A 140 -6.85 16.97 26.40
C PHE A 140 -8.28 16.85 25.87
N GLY A 141 -8.91 17.97 25.58
CA GLY A 141 -10.28 18.01 25.04
C GLY A 141 -10.37 17.74 23.53
N VAL A 142 -9.23 17.65 22.86
CA VAL A 142 -9.12 17.44 21.40
C VAL A 142 -8.06 16.40 21.10
N ALA A 143 -8.09 15.88 19.87
CA ALA A 143 -7.07 14.94 19.38
C ALA A 143 -5.65 15.45 19.62
N VAL A 144 -4.76 14.57 20.02
CA VAL A 144 -3.38 14.91 20.36
C VAL A 144 -2.42 14.51 19.24
N THR A 145 -1.37 15.33 19.06
CA THR A 145 -0.30 15.08 18.10
C THR A 145 1.04 14.99 18.83
N PHE A 146 1.75 13.92 18.58
CA PHE A 146 3.11 13.70 19.06
C PHE A 146 4.11 14.12 17.99
N THR A 147 5.07 14.97 18.39
CA THR A 147 6.10 15.51 17.49
C THR A 147 7.47 15.30 18.12
N PRO A 148 8.39 14.57 17.48
CA PRO A 148 9.75 14.43 17.99
C PRO A 148 10.53 15.74 17.80
N SER A 149 11.39 16.10 18.74
CA SER A 149 12.31 17.23 18.57
C SER A 149 13.38 16.96 17.52
N ALA A 150 13.76 15.68 17.40
CA ALA A 150 14.67 15.13 16.41
C ALA A 150 14.44 13.61 16.29
N GLY A 151 14.85 13.02 15.17
CA GLY A 151 14.74 11.57 14.96
C GLY A 151 13.32 11.11 14.63
N GLN A 152 12.88 10.04 15.28
CA GLN A 152 11.66 9.31 14.90
C GLN A 152 10.87 8.89 16.14
N LEU A 153 9.55 8.90 16.04
CA LEU A 153 8.68 8.33 17.05
C LEU A 153 8.67 6.80 16.91
N LYS A 154 8.94 6.09 17.97
CA LYS A 154 8.82 4.63 18.03
C LYS A 154 7.42 4.27 18.49
N VAL A 155 6.62 3.74 17.58
CA VAL A 155 5.28 3.20 17.85
C VAL A 155 5.43 1.85 18.53
N LEU A 156 4.79 1.69 19.68
CA LEU A 156 4.83 0.46 20.49
C LEU A 156 3.51 -0.32 20.41
N THR A 157 2.41 0.35 20.08
CA THR A 157 1.14 -0.30 19.73
C THR A 157 1.27 -0.88 18.33
N PRO A 158 1.00 -2.19 18.12
CA PRO A 158 1.02 -2.76 16.78
C PRO A 158 0.10 -2.00 15.82
N THR A 159 0.57 -1.77 14.60
CA THR A 159 -0.23 -1.21 13.52
C THR A 159 -1.22 -2.25 12.98
N ASP A 160 -2.17 -1.84 12.12
CA ASP A 160 -3.06 -2.76 11.40
C ASP A 160 -2.26 -3.76 10.53
N ALA A 161 -1.05 -3.37 10.10
CA ALA A 161 -0.10 -4.25 9.42
C ALA A 161 0.74 -5.14 10.37
N GLY A 162 0.45 -5.14 11.68
CA GLY A 162 1.20 -5.90 12.68
C GLY A 162 2.61 -5.36 12.99
N VAL A 163 2.93 -4.15 12.55
CA VAL A 163 4.27 -3.55 12.69
C VAL A 163 4.35 -2.68 13.94
N THR A 164 5.46 -2.80 14.68
CA THR A 164 5.89 -1.83 15.69
C THR A 164 7.24 -1.25 15.26
N GLY A 165 7.63 -0.09 15.79
CA GLY A 165 8.94 0.47 15.50
C GLY A 165 8.95 1.95 15.18
N PRO A 166 10.09 2.46 14.69
CA PRO A 166 10.25 3.88 14.41
C PRO A 166 9.52 4.32 13.14
N HIS A 167 8.91 5.52 13.22
CA HIS A 167 8.20 6.18 12.13
C HIS A 167 8.68 7.63 12.00
N ARG A 168 8.86 8.08 10.76
CA ARG A 168 9.20 9.49 10.45
C ARG A 168 7.97 10.37 10.64
N GLY A 169 8.18 11.68 10.77
CA GLY A 169 7.09 12.65 10.90
C GLY A 169 6.45 12.67 12.28
N THR A 170 5.15 12.91 12.33
CA THR A 170 4.37 13.03 13.57
C THR A 170 3.32 11.93 13.68
N VAL A 171 2.85 11.65 14.88
CA VAL A 171 1.76 10.71 15.13
C VAL A 171 0.60 11.45 15.78
N ARG A 172 -0.55 11.47 15.11
CA ARG A 172 -1.81 12.00 15.63
C ARG A 172 -2.66 10.86 16.18
N VAL A 173 -3.19 11.05 17.39
CA VAL A 173 -4.14 10.13 18.01
C VAL A 173 -5.48 10.84 18.14
N ARG A 174 -6.52 10.27 17.54
CA ARG A 174 -7.89 10.81 17.57
C ARG A 174 -8.92 9.73 17.88
N ALA A 175 -10.08 10.13 18.39
CA ALA A 175 -11.20 9.23 18.59
C ALA A 175 -12.05 9.09 17.31
N SER A 176 -12.56 7.88 17.11
CA SER A 176 -13.53 7.54 16.07
C SER A 176 -14.38 6.38 16.61
N GLY A 177 -15.70 6.55 16.69
CA GLY A 177 -16.60 5.52 17.26
C GLY A 177 -16.27 5.11 18.69
N GLY A 178 -15.80 6.04 19.53
CA GLY A 178 -15.44 5.74 20.93
C GLY A 178 -14.10 5.03 21.12
N LYS A 179 -13.38 4.70 20.06
CA LYS A 179 -12.06 4.07 20.05
C LYS A 179 -11.01 5.01 19.44
N LEU A 180 -9.73 4.67 19.59
CA LEU A 180 -8.65 5.49 19.04
C LEU A 180 -8.26 5.05 17.63
N GLN A 181 -7.91 6.04 16.83
CA GLN A 181 -7.15 5.93 15.59
C GLN A 181 -5.77 6.52 15.79
N MET A 182 -4.75 5.83 15.29
CA MET A 182 -3.36 6.25 15.28
C MET A 182 -2.98 6.59 13.83
N ILE A 183 -2.64 7.84 13.55
CA ILE A 183 -2.39 8.36 12.20
C ILE A 183 -0.98 8.94 12.15
N ASN A 184 -0.16 8.44 11.23
CA ASN A 184 1.16 9.00 10.95
C ASN A 184 1.04 10.09 9.88
N ASP A 185 1.50 11.29 10.17
CA ASP A 185 1.60 12.39 9.22
C ASP A 185 3.06 12.58 8.84
N VAL A 186 3.40 12.26 7.59
CA VAL A 186 4.78 12.15 7.10
C VAL A 186 4.92 12.76 5.71
N GLY A 187 6.08 13.29 5.35
CA GLY A 187 6.37 13.71 3.98
C GLY A 187 6.38 12.51 3.02
N MET A 188 5.92 12.71 1.79
CA MET A 188 5.80 11.66 0.75
C MET A 188 7.10 10.86 0.60
N GLN A 189 8.26 11.51 0.58
CA GLN A 189 9.54 10.80 0.46
C GLN A 189 9.81 9.87 1.67
N GLY A 190 9.49 10.32 2.88
CA GLY A 190 9.62 9.50 4.08
C GLY A 190 8.65 8.34 4.12
N TYR A 191 7.44 8.52 3.58
CA TYR A 191 6.45 7.46 3.40
C TYR A 191 6.96 6.38 2.42
N LEU A 192 7.43 6.79 1.25
CA LEU A 192 7.89 5.87 0.20
C LEU A 192 9.10 5.03 0.61
N ARG A 193 9.99 5.54 1.47
CA ARG A 193 11.09 4.74 2.03
C ARG A 193 10.58 3.54 2.81
N GLY A 194 9.46 3.68 3.50
CA GLY A 194 8.81 2.57 4.22
C GLY A 194 7.87 1.73 3.36
N VAL A 195 7.58 2.10 2.11
CA VAL A 195 6.69 1.39 1.16
C VAL A 195 7.48 0.60 0.14
N VAL A 196 8.40 1.23 -0.59
CA VAL A 196 9.08 0.61 -1.74
C VAL A 196 9.76 -0.72 -1.42
N PRO A 197 10.48 -0.88 -0.29
CA PRO A 197 11.12 -2.17 0.04
C PRO A 197 10.13 -3.27 0.45
N HIS A 198 8.87 -2.94 0.70
CA HIS A 198 7.80 -3.92 0.91
C HIS A 198 7.14 -4.37 -0.39
N GLU A 199 7.10 -3.49 -1.38
CA GLU A 199 6.46 -3.76 -2.66
C GLU A 199 7.41 -4.48 -3.63
N MET A 200 8.70 -4.15 -3.58
CA MET A 200 9.68 -4.67 -4.54
C MET A 200 10.98 -5.05 -3.82
N PRO A 201 11.54 -6.26 -4.07
CA PRO A 201 12.81 -6.66 -3.43
C PRO A 201 13.92 -5.65 -3.71
N ALA A 202 14.55 -5.16 -2.65
CA ALA A 202 15.60 -4.13 -2.75
C ALA A 202 16.85 -4.56 -3.55
N ALA A 203 17.02 -5.88 -3.78
CA ALA A 203 18.09 -6.43 -4.64
C ALA A 203 17.80 -6.32 -6.14
N TRP A 204 16.62 -5.85 -6.54
CA TRP A 204 16.27 -5.70 -7.94
C TRP A 204 16.99 -4.51 -8.59
N PRO A 205 17.04 -4.44 -9.94
CA PRO A 205 17.72 -3.36 -10.66
C PRO A 205 17.21 -1.97 -10.24
N ALA A 206 18.12 -1.01 -10.13
CA ALA A 206 17.80 0.35 -9.68
C ALA A 206 16.69 1.02 -10.50
N GLU A 207 16.63 0.78 -11.80
CA GLU A 207 15.58 1.37 -12.66
C GLU A 207 14.19 0.79 -12.38
N ALA A 208 14.09 -0.49 -12.00
CA ALA A 208 12.84 -1.08 -11.53
C ALA A 208 12.40 -0.47 -10.19
N LEU A 209 13.33 -0.30 -9.24
CA LEU A 209 13.07 0.37 -7.95
C LEU A 209 12.62 1.83 -8.13
N LYS A 210 13.23 2.55 -9.08
CA LYS A 210 12.84 3.93 -9.45
C LYS A 210 11.44 3.96 -10.06
N ALA A 211 11.10 3.02 -10.94
CA ALA A 211 9.77 2.91 -11.52
C ALA A 211 8.71 2.64 -10.44
N GLN A 212 9.00 1.70 -9.53
CA GLN A 212 8.13 1.43 -8.38
C GLN A 212 7.95 2.66 -7.49
N ALA A 213 9.02 3.40 -7.20
CA ALA A 213 8.95 4.60 -6.37
C ALA A 213 8.05 5.68 -7.00
N CYS A 214 8.15 5.89 -8.32
CA CYS A 214 7.29 6.83 -9.05
C CYS A 214 5.82 6.37 -9.09
N ALA A 215 5.57 5.08 -9.33
CA ALA A 215 4.23 4.50 -9.35
C ALA A 215 3.58 4.60 -7.95
N ALA A 216 4.30 4.19 -6.90
CA ALA A 216 3.81 4.28 -5.53
C ALA A 216 3.52 5.72 -5.10
N ARG A 217 4.35 6.68 -5.56
CA ARG A 217 4.15 8.12 -5.30
C ARG A 217 2.88 8.63 -5.97
N ALA A 218 2.65 8.27 -7.24
CA ALA A 218 1.45 8.69 -7.96
C ALA A 218 0.18 8.07 -7.35
N TYR A 219 0.23 6.80 -6.95
CA TYR A 219 -0.87 6.14 -6.23
C TYR A 219 -1.20 6.85 -4.92
N ALA A 220 -0.18 7.13 -4.10
CA ALA A 220 -0.36 7.82 -2.82
C ALA A 220 -0.89 9.25 -3.00
N GLU A 221 -0.41 9.97 -4.02
CA GLU A 221 -0.91 11.32 -4.34
C GLU A 221 -2.36 11.30 -4.81
N GLY A 222 -2.75 10.33 -5.66
CA GLY A 222 -4.13 10.14 -6.08
C GLY A 222 -5.06 9.90 -4.89
N SER A 223 -4.68 9.00 -3.98
CA SER A 223 -5.43 8.73 -2.75
C SER A 223 -5.53 9.96 -1.85
N ARG A 224 -4.41 10.68 -1.65
CA ARG A 224 -4.38 11.91 -0.85
C ARG A 224 -5.33 13.00 -1.39
N ARG A 225 -5.38 13.18 -2.70
CA ARG A 225 -6.24 14.20 -3.35
C ARG A 225 -7.71 13.85 -3.31
N GLN A 226 -8.05 12.57 -3.19
CA GLN A 226 -9.43 12.09 -3.09
C GLN A 226 -9.92 11.97 -1.65
N ALA A 227 -9.01 11.96 -0.67
CA ALA A 227 -9.34 11.78 0.73
C ALA A 227 -10.11 12.97 1.29
N SER A 228 -11.29 12.71 1.84
CA SER A 228 -12.14 13.68 2.55
C SER A 228 -12.11 13.50 4.07
N GLY A 229 -11.38 12.47 4.54
CA GLY A 229 -11.38 12.05 5.93
C GLY A 229 -10.17 12.53 6.74
N SER A 230 -9.95 11.88 7.86
CA SER A 230 -8.85 12.18 8.79
C SER A 230 -7.50 11.61 8.37
N PHE A 231 -7.47 10.70 7.41
CA PHE A 231 -6.28 10.08 6.82
C PHE A 231 -6.48 9.88 5.31
N ASP A 232 -5.39 9.62 4.62
CA ASP A 232 -5.34 9.50 3.16
C ASP A 232 -5.18 8.02 2.72
N LEU A 233 -4.44 7.24 3.49
CA LEU A 233 -4.01 5.88 3.16
C LEU A 233 -4.09 4.96 4.38
N TYR A 234 -4.29 3.67 4.15
CA TYR A 234 -4.04 2.61 5.11
C TYR A 234 -2.57 2.19 5.08
N CYS A 235 -2.07 1.57 6.15
CA CYS A 235 -0.69 1.09 6.25
C CYS A 235 -0.50 -0.35 5.73
N ASP A 236 -1.53 -0.97 5.19
CA ASP A 236 -1.55 -2.37 4.75
C ASP A 236 -2.05 -2.51 3.30
N THR A 237 -2.38 -3.74 2.89
CA THR A 237 -2.84 -4.08 1.53
C THR A 237 -4.12 -3.38 1.07
N ARG A 238 -4.85 -2.70 1.97
CA ARG A 238 -5.99 -1.84 1.59
C ARG A 238 -5.53 -0.60 0.79
N SER A 239 -4.27 -0.21 0.95
CA SER A 239 -3.60 0.84 0.17
C SER A 239 -2.22 0.36 -0.28
N GLN A 240 -1.18 0.61 0.50
CA GLN A 240 0.20 0.20 0.25
C GLN A 240 0.83 -0.26 1.57
N ALA A 241 1.58 -1.35 1.55
CA ALA A 241 2.25 -1.86 2.73
C ALA A 241 3.30 -0.85 3.25
N TYR A 242 3.06 -0.25 4.42
CA TYR A 242 3.92 0.76 5.04
C TYR A 242 4.47 0.28 6.37
N GLY A 243 5.77 0.00 6.41
CA GLY A 243 6.46 -0.59 7.57
C GLY A 243 7.26 0.40 8.42
N GLY A 244 7.16 1.72 8.15
CA GLY A 244 7.99 2.73 8.83
C GLY A 244 9.48 2.54 8.56
N VAL A 245 10.32 3.11 9.44
CA VAL A 245 11.79 3.14 9.26
C VAL A 245 12.44 1.75 9.40
N GLY A 246 11.84 0.86 10.17
CA GLY A 246 12.39 -0.49 10.39
C GLY A 246 12.44 -1.37 9.14
N ARG A 247 11.85 -0.92 8.05
CA ARG A 247 11.80 -1.60 6.75
C ARG A 247 12.56 -0.89 5.64
N GLU A 248 13.12 0.28 5.91
CA GLU A 248 13.92 1.02 4.91
C GLU A 248 15.17 0.22 4.49
N ASP A 249 15.51 0.31 3.21
CA ASP A 249 16.72 -0.26 2.63
C ASP A 249 17.45 0.82 1.81
N ALA A 250 18.76 0.92 1.95
CA ALA A 250 19.56 1.98 1.32
C ALA A 250 19.41 2.03 -0.22
N ARG A 251 19.17 0.89 -0.86
CA ARG A 251 19.02 0.80 -2.34
C ARG A 251 17.66 1.38 -2.77
N THR A 252 16.59 1.05 -2.06
CA THR A 252 15.27 1.62 -2.32
C THR A 252 15.21 3.09 -1.92
N ASP A 253 15.90 3.49 -0.85
CA ASP A 253 16.06 4.88 -0.42
C ASP A 253 16.76 5.72 -1.50
N ALA A 254 17.80 5.17 -2.13
CA ALA A 254 18.48 5.80 -3.26
C ALA A 254 17.53 5.98 -4.45
N ALA A 255 16.70 4.97 -4.78
CA ALA A 255 15.72 5.06 -5.85
C ALA A 255 14.64 6.13 -5.55
N VAL A 256 14.10 6.17 -4.32
CA VAL A 256 13.14 7.20 -3.87
C VAL A 256 13.75 8.59 -3.96
N THR A 257 15.03 8.75 -3.57
CA THR A 257 15.74 10.02 -3.61
C THR A 257 16.01 10.47 -5.05
N ALA A 258 16.48 9.57 -5.91
CA ALA A 258 16.81 9.88 -7.31
C ALA A 258 15.56 10.23 -8.14
N THR A 259 14.37 9.87 -7.68
CA THR A 259 13.08 10.16 -8.32
C THR A 259 12.22 11.12 -7.51
N ALA A 260 12.83 11.93 -6.63
CA ALA A 260 12.10 12.83 -5.74
C ALA A 260 11.13 13.72 -6.54
N GLY A 261 9.85 13.77 -6.09
CA GLY A 261 8.78 14.54 -6.73
C GLY A 261 8.20 13.92 -8.01
N VAL A 262 8.93 13.08 -8.73
CA VAL A 262 8.52 12.59 -10.07
C VAL A 262 7.35 11.61 -9.95
N VAL A 263 6.30 11.88 -10.74
CA VAL A 263 5.13 11.01 -10.91
C VAL A 263 4.75 10.86 -12.38
N PRO A 264 4.30 9.69 -12.85
CA PRO A 264 3.64 9.59 -14.14
C PRO A 264 2.33 10.39 -14.11
N SER A 265 2.07 11.12 -15.22
CA SER A 265 0.96 12.06 -15.35
C SER A 265 0.26 11.96 -16.68
N ALA A 266 -1.04 12.24 -16.70
CA ALA A 266 -1.86 12.41 -17.89
C ALA A 266 -2.54 13.78 -17.85
N ALA A 267 -2.52 14.53 -18.93
CA ALA A 267 -3.01 15.92 -18.99
C ALA A 267 -2.47 16.79 -17.82
N GLY A 268 -1.19 16.62 -17.47
CA GLY A 268 -0.53 17.37 -16.40
C GLY A 268 -0.94 16.99 -14.96
N GLN A 269 -1.81 16.00 -14.79
CA GLN A 269 -2.24 15.52 -13.47
C GLN A 269 -1.63 14.15 -13.15
N PRO A 270 -1.21 13.89 -11.90
CA PRO A 270 -0.79 12.56 -11.48
C PRO A 270 -1.85 11.51 -11.81
N ILE A 271 -1.42 10.38 -12.37
CA ILE A 271 -2.34 9.27 -12.66
C ILE A 271 -2.58 8.41 -11.42
N GLN A 272 -3.64 7.61 -11.44
CA GLN A 272 -3.82 6.51 -10.49
C GLN A 272 -2.93 5.34 -10.93
N ALA A 273 -1.68 5.35 -10.49
CA ALA A 273 -0.68 4.38 -10.91
C ALA A 273 -0.78 3.09 -10.08
N VAL A 274 -1.72 2.23 -10.43
CA VAL A 274 -1.86 0.90 -9.82
C VAL A 274 -0.78 -0.05 -10.32
N TYR A 275 -0.35 -1.00 -9.48
CA TYR A 275 0.69 -1.97 -9.80
C TYR A 275 0.41 -3.32 -9.14
N PHE A 276 1.03 -4.37 -9.66
CA PHE A 276 0.81 -5.75 -9.23
C PHE A 276 2.04 -6.62 -9.51
N SER A 277 2.03 -7.86 -9.03
CA SER A 277 3.21 -8.73 -9.05
C SER A 277 3.70 -9.07 -10.45
N CYS A 278 2.94 -9.86 -11.22
CA CYS A 278 3.34 -10.30 -12.56
C CYS A 278 2.13 -10.55 -13.46
N SER A 279 2.29 -10.28 -14.76
CA SER A 279 1.20 -10.30 -15.75
C SER A 279 0.94 -11.69 -16.34
N GLY A 280 1.97 -12.55 -16.39
CA GLY A 280 1.93 -13.80 -17.11
C GLY A 280 1.95 -13.63 -18.64
N GLY A 281 2.54 -12.53 -19.13
CA GLY A 281 2.77 -12.23 -20.55
C GLY A 281 2.00 -11.05 -21.10
N ARG A 282 0.98 -10.53 -20.39
CA ARG A 282 0.23 -9.33 -20.81
C ARG A 282 -0.52 -8.74 -19.63
N THR A 283 -0.56 -7.41 -19.53
CA THR A 283 -1.39 -6.70 -18.54
C THR A 283 -2.84 -6.58 -19.02
N GLU A 284 -3.75 -6.14 -18.14
CA GLU A 284 -5.18 -6.07 -18.40
C GLU A 284 -5.68 -4.63 -18.53
N ASN A 285 -6.77 -4.43 -19.29
CA ASN A 285 -7.50 -3.17 -19.26
C ASN A 285 -8.22 -3.02 -17.91
N VAL A 286 -8.30 -1.77 -17.43
CA VAL A 286 -8.90 -1.46 -16.12
C VAL A 286 -10.37 -1.88 -16.04
N GLU A 287 -11.14 -1.72 -17.12
CA GLU A 287 -12.56 -2.05 -17.19
C GLU A 287 -12.87 -3.55 -17.05
N TYR A 288 -11.87 -4.43 -17.30
CA TYR A 288 -12.02 -5.87 -17.14
C TYR A 288 -11.65 -6.36 -15.73
N ALA A 289 -10.79 -5.60 -15.02
CA ALA A 289 -10.42 -5.93 -13.65
C ALA A 289 -11.37 -5.33 -12.61
N TRP A 290 -11.87 -4.14 -12.89
CA TRP A 290 -12.82 -3.43 -12.03
C TRP A 290 -13.97 -2.91 -12.89
N GLN A 291 -15.18 -2.96 -12.39
CA GLN A 291 -16.39 -2.49 -13.08
C GLN A 291 -16.40 -0.95 -13.21
N THR A 292 -15.46 -0.41 -13.98
CA THR A 292 -15.28 1.02 -14.26
C THR A 292 -15.29 1.24 -15.76
N GLY A 293 -15.45 2.48 -16.19
CA GLY A 293 -15.22 2.82 -17.60
C GLY A 293 -13.74 2.75 -17.97
N PRO A 294 -13.40 2.69 -19.27
CA PRO A 294 -12.02 2.63 -19.73
C PRO A 294 -11.24 3.90 -19.32
N ILE A 295 -9.99 3.71 -18.90
CA ILE A 295 -9.06 4.78 -18.55
C ILE A 295 -7.90 4.73 -19.52
N SER A 296 -7.64 5.85 -20.21
CA SER A 296 -6.71 5.91 -21.36
C SER A 296 -5.30 5.41 -21.06
N TYR A 297 -4.81 5.60 -19.86
CA TYR A 297 -3.47 5.19 -19.42
C TYR A 297 -3.43 3.81 -18.69
N LEU A 298 -4.58 3.14 -18.49
CA LEU A 298 -4.67 1.81 -17.86
C LEU A 298 -5.18 0.78 -18.88
N LYS A 299 -4.53 0.73 -20.01
CA LYS A 299 -4.78 -0.27 -21.07
C LYS A 299 -3.83 -1.45 -20.93
N GLY A 300 -4.33 -2.63 -21.28
CA GLY A 300 -3.52 -3.83 -21.34
C GLY A 300 -2.43 -3.74 -22.39
N VAL A 301 -1.19 -4.08 -22.01
CA VAL A 301 -0.01 -4.11 -22.88
C VAL A 301 0.65 -5.48 -22.83
N ASP A 302 1.34 -5.85 -23.91
CA ASP A 302 2.15 -7.07 -23.91
C ASP A 302 3.31 -6.93 -22.92
N ASP A 303 3.61 -8.00 -22.17
CA ASP A 303 4.61 -8.01 -21.11
C ASP A 303 5.44 -9.31 -21.18
N PRO A 304 6.25 -9.49 -22.23
CA PRO A 304 7.12 -10.66 -22.34
C PRO A 304 8.33 -10.59 -21.40
N TYR A 305 8.35 -9.68 -20.45
CA TYR A 305 9.49 -9.37 -19.59
C TYR A 305 9.38 -9.99 -18.19
N ASP A 306 8.27 -10.66 -17.88
CA ASP A 306 8.01 -11.22 -16.54
C ASP A 306 8.22 -12.74 -16.42
N ASP A 307 8.86 -13.37 -17.41
CA ASP A 307 9.09 -14.83 -17.50
C ASP A 307 9.75 -15.41 -16.24
N ALA A 308 10.65 -14.65 -15.60
CA ALA A 308 11.33 -15.06 -14.39
C ALA A 308 10.43 -15.01 -13.14
N ALA A 309 9.17 -14.56 -13.26
CA ALA A 309 8.26 -14.51 -12.13
C ALA A 309 7.84 -15.92 -11.70
N PRO A 310 7.89 -16.25 -10.39
CA PRO A 310 7.47 -17.57 -9.90
C PRO A 310 6.01 -17.90 -10.19
N LYS A 311 5.21 -16.88 -10.53
CA LYS A 311 3.79 -16.99 -10.88
C LYS A 311 3.51 -16.56 -12.32
N HIS A 312 4.53 -16.48 -13.17
CA HIS A 312 4.30 -16.25 -14.60
C HIS A 312 3.32 -17.28 -15.17
N THR A 313 3.56 -18.55 -14.85
CA THR A 313 2.59 -19.64 -15.02
C THR A 313 2.43 -20.41 -13.70
N TRP A 314 1.24 -20.92 -13.44
CA TRP A 314 0.99 -21.70 -12.22
C TRP A 314 -0.07 -22.77 -12.44
N GLY A 315 -0.09 -23.78 -11.57
CA GLY A 315 -0.91 -24.97 -11.68
C GLY A 315 -0.18 -26.12 -12.38
N PRO A 316 -0.86 -27.23 -12.64
CA PRO A 316 -2.27 -27.48 -12.32
C PRO A 316 -2.54 -27.60 -10.81
N ILE A 317 -3.67 -27.09 -10.35
CA ILE A 317 -4.18 -27.23 -8.99
C ILE A 317 -5.50 -27.98 -9.04
N ALA A 318 -5.56 -29.15 -8.40
CA ALA A 318 -6.80 -29.91 -8.31
C ALA A 318 -7.70 -29.38 -7.19
N ARG A 319 -9.01 -29.28 -7.45
CA ARG A 319 -10.05 -28.89 -6.49
C ARG A 319 -11.27 -29.81 -6.66
N THR A 320 -11.89 -30.17 -5.55
CA THR A 320 -13.19 -30.86 -5.57
C THR A 320 -14.32 -29.88 -5.84
N GLY A 321 -15.50 -30.38 -6.23
CA GLY A 321 -16.73 -29.55 -6.38
C GLY A 321 -17.01 -28.73 -5.13
N ALA A 322 -16.99 -29.36 -3.96
CA ALA A 322 -17.20 -28.69 -2.67
C ALA A 322 -16.19 -27.58 -2.38
N GLN A 323 -14.90 -27.77 -2.73
CA GLN A 323 -13.88 -26.74 -2.60
C GLN A 323 -14.12 -25.55 -3.55
N MET A 324 -14.63 -25.82 -4.75
CA MET A 324 -14.98 -24.76 -5.71
C MET A 324 -16.23 -24.00 -5.25
N GLU A 325 -17.26 -24.71 -4.78
CA GLU A 325 -18.46 -24.09 -4.19
C GLU A 325 -18.11 -23.17 -3.02
N GLY A 326 -17.27 -23.64 -2.10
CA GLY A 326 -16.82 -22.84 -0.97
C GLY A 326 -16.02 -21.59 -1.40
N ALA A 327 -15.22 -21.68 -2.46
CA ALA A 327 -14.44 -20.55 -2.98
C ALA A 327 -15.29 -19.54 -3.75
N LEU A 328 -16.28 -19.98 -4.50
CA LEU A 328 -17.13 -19.14 -5.34
C LEU A 328 -18.40 -18.65 -4.63
N GLY A 329 -18.72 -19.20 -3.46
CA GLY A 329 -19.94 -18.88 -2.71
C GLY A 329 -21.22 -19.29 -3.41
N THR A 330 -21.16 -20.23 -4.36
CA THR A 330 -22.29 -20.73 -5.14
C THR A 330 -22.11 -22.19 -5.49
N ALA A 331 -23.22 -22.91 -5.71
CA ALA A 331 -23.19 -24.29 -6.15
C ALA A 331 -22.57 -24.41 -7.54
N VAL A 332 -21.56 -25.28 -7.66
CA VAL A 332 -20.93 -25.66 -8.93
C VAL A 332 -21.50 -27.01 -9.34
N ARG A 333 -22.37 -27.00 -10.35
CA ARG A 333 -23.00 -28.18 -10.90
C ARG A 333 -22.35 -28.62 -12.20
#